data_fb10d8282dab185b86d38857449f5f0a
#
_entry.id   fb10d8282dab185b86d38857449f5f0a
#
_cell.length_a   1.000
_cell.length_b   1.000
_cell.length_c   1.000
_cell.angle_alpha   90.00
_cell.angle_beta   90.00
_cell.angle_gamma   90.00
#
_symmetry.space_group_name_H-M   'P 1'
#
loop_
_entity.id
_entity.type
_entity.pdbx_description
1 polymer ?
#
loop_
_entity_poly.entity_id
_entity_poly.type
_entity_poly.pdbx_seq_one_letter_code
_entity_poly.pdbx_strand_id
1 'polypeptide(L)'
;GNLGLDGLRLRKISELTDTPEMLGGRVKTLHPKVMGGILADTTNPDHIQEMQQHDLIKFNVVVANLYPFKHVVDSGSDDASIIENIDMGGPTLVRSAAKNFACTTILTNPNQYIDYLNEMDNTIRERKQLAAEAFKMIAEYDNHINGYFNQDTLTLSCGLDKKLKYGMNPSNTT
;
A
#
# COMPACT_ATOMS: atom_id res chain seq x y z
N GLY A 1 -12.76 2.45 -20.35
CA GLY A 1 -12.13 2.10 -21.61
C GLY A 1 -11.68 0.66 -21.57
N ASN A 2 -12.11 -0.16 -22.55
CA ASN A 2 -11.57 -1.50 -22.75
C ASN A 2 -10.07 -1.37 -23.06
N LEU A 3 -9.23 -1.57 -22.09
CA LEU A 3 -7.87 -1.98 -22.36
C LEU A 3 -7.96 -3.39 -22.93
N GLY A 4 -7.62 -3.57 -24.21
CA GLY A 4 -7.60 -4.86 -24.88
C GLY A 4 -6.57 -5.79 -24.24
N LEU A 5 -7.00 -6.44 -23.18
CA LEU A 5 -6.25 -7.47 -22.46
C LEU A 5 -6.91 -8.80 -22.83
N ASP A 6 -6.65 -9.25 -24.04
CA ASP A 6 -7.11 -10.56 -24.52
C ASP A 6 -6.66 -11.65 -23.52
N GLY A 7 -7.65 -12.26 -22.87
CA GLY A 7 -7.44 -13.34 -21.90
C GLY A 7 -7.48 -12.96 -20.42
N LEU A 8 -7.51 -11.67 -20.03
CA LEU A 8 -7.64 -11.27 -18.64
C LEU A 8 -9.11 -11.11 -18.22
N ARG A 9 -9.47 -11.76 -17.13
CA ARG A 9 -10.78 -11.62 -16.52
C ARG A 9 -10.79 -10.42 -15.59
N LEU A 10 -11.39 -9.31 -16.04
CA LEU A 10 -11.56 -8.10 -15.22
C LEU A 10 -12.84 -8.20 -14.39
N ARG A 11 -12.77 -7.84 -13.11
CA ARG A 11 -13.90 -7.73 -12.20
C ARG A 11 -13.88 -6.38 -11.52
N LYS A 12 -14.98 -5.65 -11.54
CA LYS A 12 -15.09 -4.37 -10.83
C LYS A 12 -15.20 -4.63 -9.32
N ILE A 13 -14.71 -3.69 -8.52
CA ILE A 13 -14.83 -3.76 -7.06
C ILE A 13 -16.30 -3.83 -6.62
N SER A 14 -17.19 -3.06 -7.25
CA SER A 14 -18.64 -3.10 -6.96
C SER A 14 -19.27 -4.47 -7.21
N GLU A 15 -18.78 -5.24 -8.19
CA GLU A 15 -19.21 -6.61 -8.45
C GLU A 15 -18.68 -7.60 -7.41
N LEU A 16 -17.48 -7.34 -6.86
CA LEU A 16 -16.89 -8.15 -5.80
C LEU A 16 -17.59 -7.91 -4.46
N THR A 17 -17.86 -6.65 -4.16
CA THR A 17 -18.42 -6.24 -2.86
C THR A 17 -19.94 -6.33 -2.80
N ASP A 18 -20.58 -6.46 -3.96
CA ASP A 18 -22.04 -6.32 -4.10
C ASP A 18 -22.56 -5.00 -3.49
N THR A 19 -21.75 -3.95 -3.61
CA THR A 19 -22.03 -2.63 -3.04
C THR A 19 -21.80 -1.57 -4.11
N PRO A 20 -22.75 -0.66 -4.34
CA PRO A 20 -22.54 0.42 -5.29
C PRO A 20 -21.46 1.38 -4.82
N GLU A 21 -20.85 2.09 -5.76
CA GLU A 21 -19.92 3.15 -5.44
C GLU A 21 -20.66 4.31 -4.74
N MET A 22 -20.18 4.70 -3.57
CA MET A 22 -20.81 5.73 -2.71
C MET A 22 -19.81 6.83 -2.39
N LEU A 23 -20.35 8.01 -2.02
CA LEU A 23 -19.56 9.16 -1.57
C LEU A 23 -18.44 9.55 -2.57
N GLY A 24 -18.77 9.50 -3.87
CA GLY A 24 -17.78 9.81 -4.91
C GLY A 24 -16.60 8.82 -4.98
N GLY A 25 -16.77 7.60 -4.46
CA GLY A 25 -15.72 6.58 -4.47
C GLY A 25 -14.82 6.55 -3.24
N ARG A 26 -14.99 7.45 -2.27
CA ARG A 26 -14.14 7.56 -1.08
C ARG A 26 -14.06 6.26 -0.25
N VAL A 27 -15.08 5.41 -0.30
CA VAL A 27 -15.15 4.14 0.46
C VAL A 27 -15.07 2.90 -0.42
N LYS A 28 -14.85 3.04 -1.70
CA LYS A 28 -14.91 2.00 -2.73
C LYS A 28 -14.18 0.69 -2.36
N THR A 29 -12.95 0.79 -1.90
CA THR A 29 -12.10 -0.36 -1.52
C THR A 29 -12.11 -0.66 -0.02
N LEU A 30 -12.71 0.23 0.79
CA LEU A 30 -12.79 0.08 2.25
C LEU A 30 -13.96 -0.85 2.63
N HIS A 31 -13.87 -2.11 2.22
CA HIS A 31 -14.92 -3.09 2.37
C HIS A 31 -14.37 -4.41 2.94
N PRO A 32 -15.09 -5.11 3.85
CA PRO A 32 -14.63 -6.36 4.45
C PRO A 32 -14.21 -7.42 3.43
N LYS A 33 -14.93 -7.57 2.32
CA LYS A 33 -14.56 -8.53 1.25
C LYS A 33 -13.20 -8.20 0.61
N VAL A 34 -12.87 -6.92 0.46
CA VAL A 34 -11.56 -6.49 -0.08
C VAL A 34 -10.48 -6.66 0.97
N MET A 35 -10.69 -6.10 2.16
CA MET A 35 -9.70 -6.13 3.23
C MET A 35 -9.45 -7.55 3.73
N GLY A 36 -10.50 -8.36 3.90
CA GLY A 36 -10.39 -9.78 4.28
C GLY A 36 -9.60 -10.58 3.26
N GLY A 37 -9.84 -10.37 1.96
CA GLY A 37 -9.10 -11.05 0.90
C GLY A 37 -7.61 -10.70 0.86
N ILE A 38 -7.23 -9.47 1.30
CA ILE A 38 -5.83 -9.04 1.38
C ILE A 38 -5.17 -9.53 2.68
N LEU A 39 -5.89 -9.42 3.82
CA LEU A 39 -5.32 -9.63 5.15
C LEU A 39 -5.39 -11.09 5.62
N ALA A 40 -6.14 -11.96 4.96
CA ALA A 40 -6.25 -13.36 5.35
C ALA A 40 -4.87 -14.05 5.34
N ASP A 41 -4.52 -14.61 6.48
CA ASP A 41 -3.38 -15.53 6.60
C ASP A 41 -3.83 -16.92 6.18
N THR A 42 -3.38 -17.35 5.00
CA THR A 42 -3.73 -18.65 4.44
C THR A 42 -2.98 -19.83 5.07
N THR A 43 -2.11 -19.57 6.05
CA THR A 43 -1.49 -20.61 6.88
C THR A 43 -2.30 -20.88 8.16
N ASN A 44 -3.24 -20.00 8.51
CA ASN A 44 -4.12 -20.13 9.66
C ASN A 44 -5.44 -20.82 9.25
N PRO A 45 -5.75 -22.01 9.81
CA PRO A 45 -6.98 -22.74 9.49
C PRO A 45 -8.26 -21.97 9.81
N ASP A 46 -8.27 -21.17 10.87
CA ASP A 46 -9.44 -20.38 11.27
C ASP A 46 -9.73 -19.31 10.22
N HIS A 47 -8.69 -18.63 9.71
CA HIS A 47 -8.86 -17.65 8.63
C HIS A 47 -9.37 -18.30 7.33
N ILE A 48 -8.92 -19.54 7.02
CA ILE A 48 -9.42 -20.28 5.84
C ILE A 48 -10.91 -20.58 6.02
N GLN A 49 -11.33 -21.01 7.21
CA GLN A 49 -12.73 -21.27 7.51
C GLN A 49 -13.58 -20.00 7.40
N GLU A 50 -13.13 -18.88 7.97
CA GLU A 50 -13.81 -17.59 7.88
C GLU A 50 -13.92 -17.10 6.43
N MET A 51 -12.86 -17.27 5.64
CA MET A 51 -12.89 -16.93 4.21
C MET A 51 -13.98 -17.71 3.46
N GLN A 52 -14.15 -18.98 3.77
CA GLN A 52 -15.21 -19.82 3.17
C GLN A 52 -16.60 -19.39 3.65
N GLN A 53 -16.77 -19.13 4.95
CA GLN A 53 -18.04 -18.71 5.54
C GLN A 53 -18.53 -17.36 4.99
N HIS A 54 -17.62 -16.44 4.69
CA HIS A 54 -17.93 -15.08 4.24
C HIS A 54 -17.72 -14.85 2.75
N ASP A 55 -17.47 -15.92 1.97
CA ASP A 55 -17.21 -15.84 0.52
C ASP A 55 -16.12 -14.82 0.18
N LEU A 56 -14.98 -14.88 0.91
CA LEU A 56 -13.85 -14.00 0.69
C LEU A 56 -12.91 -14.60 -0.37
N ILE A 57 -12.53 -13.77 -1.34
CA ILE A 57 -11.57 -14.14 -2.38
C ILE A 57 -10.17 -13.69 -1.95
N LYS A 58 -9.19 -14.60 -1.96
CA LYS A 58 -7.80 -14.29 -1.69
C LYS A 58 -7.19 -13.41 -2.79
N PHE A 59 -6.52 -12.34 -2.39
CA PHE A 59 -5.68 -11.54 -3.27
C PHE A 59 -4.21 -11.93 -3.09
N ASN A 60 -3.60 -12.45 -4.13
CA ASN A 60 -2.18 -12.85 -4.10
C ASN A 60 -1.25 -11.66 -4.32
N VAL A 61 -1.71 -10.67 -5.08
CA VAL A 61 -0.96 -9.47 -5.41
C VAL A 61 -1.86 -8.25 -5.27
N VAL A 62 -1.32 -7.20 -4.67
CA VAL A 62 -1.91 -5.85 -4.66
C VAL A 62 -0.97 -4.93 -5.41
N VAL A 63 -1.49 -4.22 -6.40
CA VAL A 63 -0.76 -3.19 -7.13
C VAL A 63 -1.46 -1.87 -6.86
N ALA A 64 -0.76 -0.93 -6.25
CA ALA A 64 -1.35 0.34 -5.86
C ALA A 64 -0.33 1.48 -5.93
N ASN A 65 -0.62 2.48 -6.77
CA ASN A 65 0.06 3.77 -6.80
C ASN A 65 -0.83 4.80 -6.11
N LEU A 66 -0.26 5.66 -5.28
CA LEU A 66 -1.00 6.71 -4.60
C LEU A 66 -1.22 7.93 -5.52
N TYR A 67 -2.24 8.72 -5.23
CA TYR A 67 -2.42 10.02 -5.87
C TYR A 67 -1.21 10.93 -5.59
N PRO A 68 -0.79 11.76 -6.56
CA PRO A 68 0.39 12.59 -6.44
C PRO A 68 0.12 13.84 -5.57
N PHE A 69 -0.22 13.65 -4.30
CA PHE A 69 -0.61 14.70 -3.35
C PHE A 69 0.36 15.88 -3.35
N LYS A 70 1.67 15.59 -3.24
CA LYS A 70 2.71 16.62 -3.26
C LYS A 70 2.63 17.48 -4.52
N HIS A 71 2.41 16.86 -5.69
CA HIS A 71 2.31 17.59 -6.95
C HIS A 71 1.09 18.52 -6.98
N VAL A 72 -0.04 18.11 -6.41
CA VAL A 72 -1.26 18.91 -6.31
C VAL A 72 -1.01 20.14 -5.41
N VAL A 73 -0.33 19.97 -4.28
CA VAL A 73 0.08 21.07 -3.39
C VAL A 73 1.02 22.03 -4.14
N ASP A 74 2.09 21.49 -4.75
CA ASP A 74 3.11 22.28 -5.46
C ASP A 74 2.54 23.06 -6.67
N SER A 75 1.44 22.58 -7.25
CA SER A 75 0.76 23.27 -8.38
C SER A 75 -0.05 24.49 -7.97
N GLY A 76 -0.20 24.76 -6.68
CA GLY A 76 -0.98 25.89 -6.16
C GLY A 76 -2.49 25.71 -6.31
N SER A 77 -2.97 24.47 -6.29
CA SER A 77 -4.40 24.17 -6.26
C SER A 77 -5.08 24.74 -5.02
N ASP A 78 -6.40 24.94 -5.07
CA ASP A 78 -7.16 25.39 -3.91
C ASP A 78 -7.26 24.30 -2.82
N ASP A 79 -7.50 24.69 -1.58
CA ASP A 79 -7.55 23.81 -0.40
C ASP A 79 -8.54 22.65 -0.59
N ALA A 80 -9.71 22.88 -1.20
CA ALA A 80 -10.71 21.86 -1.40
C ALA A 80 -10.20 20.78 -2.37
N SER A 81 -9.53 21.19 -3.43
CA SER A 81 -8.88 20.28 -4.39
C SER A 81 -7.72 19.51 -3.75
N ILE A 82 -6.91 20.15 -2.92
CA ILE A 82 -5.80 19.50 -2.21
C ILE A 82 -6.36 18.43 -1.25
N ILE A 83 -7.35 18.77 -0.44
CA ILE A 83 -7.97 17.85 0.53
C ILE A 83 -8.64 16.67 -0.20
N GLU A 84 -9.32 16.91 -1.33
CA GLU A 84 -9.94 15.82 -2.10
C GLU A 84 -8.91 14.85 -2.70
N ASN A 85 -7.67 15.29 -2.90
CA ASN A 85 -6.57 14.44 -3.37
C ASN A 85 -5.85 13.66 -2.25
N ILE A 86 -6.31 13.72 -1.01
CA ILE A 86 -5.84 12.83 0.06
C ILE A 86 -6.43 11.44 -0.19
N ASP A 87 -5.58 10.51 -0.61
CA ASP A 87 -5.97 9.13 -0.87
C ASP A 87 -6.16 8.35 0.44
N MET A 88 -7.36 7.83 0.67
CA MET A 88 -7.69 7.00 1.84
C MET A 88 -7.63 5.51 1.50
N GLY A 89 -8.11 5.14 0.33
CA GLY A 89 -8.21 3.74 -0.11
C GLY A 89 -6.85 3.14 -0.46
N GLY A 90 -6.04 3.86 -1.22
CA GLY A 90 -4.71 3.42 -1.64
C GLY A 90 -3.79 3.09 -0.46
N PRO A 91 -3.55 4.03 0.48
CA PRO A 91 -2.75 3.74 1.67
C PRO A 91 -3.26 2.57 2.49
N THR A 92 -4.58 2.39 2.60
CA THR A 92 -5.16 1.26 3.33
C THR A 92 -4.87 -0.08 2.63
N LEU A 93 -4.99 -0.15 1.30
CA LEU A 93 -4.64 -1.33 0.51
C LEU A 93 -3.15 -1.67 0.65
N VAL A 94 -2.29 -0.67 0.49
CA VAL A 94 -0.82 -0.80 0.59
C VAL A 94 -0.42 -1.32 1.97
N ARG A 95 -0.90 -0.69 3.04
CA ARG A 95 -0.60 -1.10 4.43
C ARG A 95 -1.08 -2.51 4.72
N SER A 96 -2.27 -2.88 4.25
CA SER A 96 -2.86 -4.21 4.46
C SER A 96 -2.03 -5.29 3.76
N ALA A 97 -1.66 -5.10 2.51
CA ALA A 97 -0.85 -6.04 1.75
C ALA A 97 0.58 -6.13 2.31
N ALA A 98 1.20 -4.99 2.64
CA ALA A 98 2.53 -4.95 3.26
C ALA A 98 2.56 -5.65 4.62
N LYS A 99 1.53 -5.47 5.46
CA LYS A 99 1.39 -6.21 6.73
C LYS A 99 1.33 -7.71 6.49
N ASN A 100 0.60 -8.14 5.48
CA ASN A 100 0.39 -9.56 5.16
C ASN A 100 1.38 -10.09 4.09
N PHE A 101 2.60 -9.56 4.05
CA PHE A 101 3.61 -9.91 3.02
C PHE A 101 3.91 -11.41 2.94
N ALA A 102 3.66 -12.16 4.00
CA ALA A 102 3.83 -13.61 4.00
C ALA A 102 2.86 -14.31 3.01
N CYS A 103 1.68 -13.74 2.80
CA CYS A 103 0.61 -14.31 1.98
C CYS A 103 0.20 -13.45 0.79
N THR A 104 0.62 -12.19 0.73
CA THR A 104 0.23 -11.22 -0.32
C THR A 104 1.43 -10.38 -0.74
N THR A 105 1.67 -10.27 -2.05
CA THR A 105 2.69 -9.39 -2.60
C THR A 105 2.13 -7.99 -2.78
N ILE A 106 2.90 -6.96 -2.43
CA ILE A 106 2.57 -5.56 -2.67
C ILE A 106 3.54 -4.95 -3.69
N LEU A 107 3.00 -4.33 -4.72
CA LEU A 107 3.76 -3.56 -5.71
C LEU A 107 3.26 -2.12 -5.70
N THR A 108 4.17 -1.18 -5.46
CA THR A 108 3.86 0.25 -5.30
C THR A 108 4.54 1.14 -6.35
N ASN A 109 5.40 0.54 -7.19
CA ASN A 109 6.13 1.25 -8.22
C ASN A 109 6.14 0.45 -9.53
N PRO A 110 5.87 1.07 -10.69
CA PRO A 110 5.94 0.39 -12.00
C PRO A 110 7.26 -0.35 -12.28
N ASN A 111 8.38 0.14 -11.75
CA ASN A 111 9.68 -0.51 -11.91
C ASN A 111 9.73 -1.91 -11.27
N GLN A 112 8.86 -2.19 -10.28
CA GLN A 112 8.76 -3.49 -9.62
C GLN A 112 8.02 -4.53 -10.47
N TYR A 113 7.28 -4.10 -11.50
CA TYR A 113 6.41 -5.02 -12.25
C TYR A 113 7.20 -6.03 -13.08
N ILE A 114 8.27 -5.58 -13.74
CA ILE A 114 9.11 -6.43 -14.59
C ILE A 114 9.86 -7.44 -13.74
N ASP A 115 10.43 -6.99 -12.63
CA ASP A 115 11.14 -7.87 -11.69
C ASP A 115 10.20 -8.93 -11.14
N TYR A 116 9.01 -8.53 -10.70
CA TYR A 116 7.98 -9.46 -10.23
C TYR A 116 7.54 -10.49 -11.28
N LEU A 117 7.41 -10.09 -12.55
CA LEU A 117 7.00 -10.99 -13.62
C LEU A 117 8.11 -11.97 -14.06
N ASN A 118 9.38 -11.56 -13.91
CA ASN A 118 10.53 -12.38 -14.27
C ASN A 118 10.95 -13.36 -13.16
N GLU A 119 10.68 -13.00 -11.90
CA GLU A 119 11.00 -13.81 -10.74
C GLU A 119 9.78 -14.67 -10.37
N MET A 120 9.67 -15.84 -11.02
CA MET A 120 8.54 -16.77 -10.79
C MET A 120 8.46 -17.31 -9.35
N ASP A 121 9.53 -17.17 -8.55
CA ASP A 121 9.63 -17.69 -7.18
C ASP A 121 9.53 -16.57 -6.11
N ASN A 122 8.75 -15.54 -6.33
CA ASN A 122 8.54 -14.41 -5.40
C ASN A 122 8.67 -14.83 -3.91
N THR A 123 9.91 -14.86 -3.43
CA THR A 123 10.27 -15.42 -2.14
C THR A 123 9.72 -14.56 -0.99
N ILE A 124 9.59 -15.15 0.19
CA ILE A 124 9.17 -14.41 1.39
C ILE A 124 10.15 -13.26 1.73
N ARG A 125 11.43 -13.41 1.38
CA ARG A 125 12.45 -12.37 1.56
C ARG A 125 12.18 -11.16 0.66
N GLU A 126 11.89 -11.39 -0.59
CA GLU A 126 11.57 -10.33 -1.58
C GLU A 126 10.26 -9.64 -1.22
N ARG A 127 9.21 -10.40 -0.88
CA ARG A 127 7.96 -9.84 -0.40
C ARG A 127 8.13 -8.97 0.84
N LYS A 128 9.04 -9.37 1.77
CA LYS A 128 9.38 -8.56 2.94
C LYS A 128 10.08 -7.26 2.55
N GLN A 129 10.94 -7.29 1.53
CA GLN A 129 11.59 -6.08 1.00
C GLN A 129 10.57 -5.15 0.34
N LEU A 130 9.70 -5.68 -0.52
CA LEU A 130 8.61 -4.91 -1.13
C LEU A 130 7.68 -4.29 -0.07
N ALA A 131 7.39 -5.01 1.01
CA ALA A 131 6.62 -4.49 2.14
C ALA A 131 7.34 -3.33 2.85
N ALA A 132 8.66 -3.41 3.02
CA ALA A 132 9.45 -2.32 3.61
C ALA A 132 9.43 -1.07 2.71
N GLU A 133 9.57 -1.24 1.39
CA GLU A 133 9.46 -0.15 0.41
C GLU A 133 8.05 0.48 0.42
N ALA A 134 7.02 -0.35 0.52
CA ALA A 134 5.63 0.10 0.62
C ALA A 134 5.39 0.93 1.89
N PHE A 135 5.86 0.49 3.05
CA PHE A 135 5.76 1.27 4.29
C PHE A 135 6.57 2.57 4.24
N LYS A 136 7.74 2.57 3.59
CA LYS A 136 8.52 3.78 3.36
C LYS A 136 7.72 4.79 2.52
N MET A 137 7.13 4.35 1.40
CA MET A 137 6.29 5.19 0.54
C MET A 137 5.11 5.79 1.31
N ILE A 138 4.43 5.00 2.16
CA ILE A 138 3.32 5.52 3.00
C ILE A 138 3.83 6.57 3.98
N ALA A 139 4.95 6.34 4.63
CA ALA A 139 5.53 7.32 5.58
C ALA A 139 5.87 8.65 4.87
N GLU A 140 6.43 8.59 3.66
CA GLU A 140 6.72 9.78 2.85
C GLU A 140 5.43 10.49 2.43
N TYR A 141 4.39 9.72 2.04
CA TYR A 141 3.08 10.26 1.69
C TYR A 141 2.42 10.98 2.86
N ASP A 142 2.36 10.34 4.03
CA ASP A 142 1.77 10.92 5.24
C ASP A 142 2.57 12.15 5.71
N ASN A 143 3.89 12.17 5.53
CA ASN A 143 4.73 13.34 5.82
C ASN A 143 4.40 14.54 4.92
N HIS A 144 4.09 14.33 3.64
CA HIS A 144 3.66 15.42 2.77
C HIS A 144 2.30 15.98 3.20
N ILE A 145 1.36 15.11 3.60
CA ILE A 145 0.06 15.55 4.14
C ILE A 145 0.26 16.32 5.44
N ASN A 146 1.07 15.79 6.35
CA ASN A 146 1.39 16.46 7.61
C ASN A 146 2.02 17.84 7.39
N GLY A 147 2.95 17.95 6.45
CA GLY A 147 3.58 19.23 6.09
C GLY A 147 2.60 20.27 5.53
N TYR A 148 1.58 19.81 4.81
CA TYR A 148 0.51 20.70 4.32
C TYR A 148 -0.33 21.27 5.48
N PHE A 149 -0.70 20.43 6.46
CA PHE A 149 -1.49 20.89 7.61
C PHE A 149 -0.67 21.64 8.66
N ASN A 150 0.63 21.35 8.77
CA ASN A 150 1.53 21.90 9.78
C ASN A 150 2.68 22.66 9.11
N GLN A 151 2.40 23.84 8.55
CA GLN A 151 3.38 24.65 7.81
C GLN A 151 4.66 24.99 8.61
N ASP A 152 4.58 24.96 9.95
CA ASP A 152 5.69 25.24 10.86
C ASP A 152 6.50 23.99 11.27
N THR A 153 6.19 22.81 10.76
CA THR A 153 6.83 21.55 11.17
C THR A 153 7.72 21.00 10.05
N LEU A 154 9.01 20.87 10.34
CA LEU A 154 9.95 20.16 9.47
C LEU A 154 10.08 18.70 9.93
N THR A 155 9.64 17.77 9.10
CA THR A 155 9.85 16.35 9.32
C THR A 155 11.09 15.90 8.57
N LEU A 156 12.12 15.43 9.30
CA LEU A 156 13.36 14.91 8.73
C LEU A 156 13.34 13.38 8.79
N SER A 157 13.55 12.73 7.64
CA SER A 157 13.80 11.30 7.56
C SER A 157 15.27 11.06 7.30
N CYS A 158 15.97 10.44 8.26
CA CYS A 158 17.39 10.14 8.15
C CYS A 158 17.60 8.63 8.02
N GLY A 159 18.31 8.22 6.97
CA GLY A 159 18.80 6.86 6.81
C GLY A 159 20.12 6.65 7.56
N LEU A 160 20.38 5.43 8.01
CA LEU A 160 21.67 5.05 8.57
C LEU A 160 22.70 4.98 7.44
N ASP A 161 23.61 5.94 7.38
CA ASP A 161 24.67 5.99 6.36
C ASP A 161 25.76 4.93 6.61
N LYS A 162 26.17 4.76 7.88
CA LYS A 162 27.26 3.86 8.24
C LYS A 162 27.13 3.31 9.66
N LYS A 163 27.31 2.00 9.83
CA LYS A 163 27.56 1.40 11.14
C LYS A 163 29.01 1.64 11.53
N LEU A 164 29.25 2.43 12.57
CA LEU A 164 30.58 2.61 13.12
C LEU A 164 30.99 1.38 13.95
N LYS A 165 32.23 0.95 13.79
CA LYS A 165 32.78 -0.19 14.57
C LYS A 165 33.01 0.17 16.03
N TYR A 166 33.20 1.47 16.31
CA TYR A 166 33.37 2.04 17.64
C TYR A 166 32.59 3.34 17.73
N GLY A 167 31.93 3.61 18.88
CA GLY A 167 31.30 4.89 19.15
C GLY A 167 32.37 5.98 19.36
N MET A 168 32.09 7.21 18.91
CA MET A 168 32.96 8.35 19.12
C MET A 168 33.01 8.83 20.57
N ASN A 169 32.14 8.31 21.44
CA ASN A 169 32.04 8.69 22.84
C ASN A 169 32.44 7.49 23.72
N PRO A 170 33.49 7.56 24.58
CA PRO A 170 33.97 6.42 25.37
C PRO A 170 32.94 5.83 26.36
N SER A 171 31.84 6.57 26.62
CA SER A 171 30.74 6.12 27.49
C SER A 171 29.58 5.42 26.76
N ASN A 172 29.57 5.36 25.43
CA ASN A 172 28.58 4.58 24.67
C ASN A 172 29.12 3.18 24.44
N THR A 173 28.83 2.28 25.36
CA THR A 173 28.90 0.84 25.11
C THR A 173 27.83 0.49 24.08
N THR A 174 28.25 -0.05 23.00
CA THR A 174 27.47 -0.60 21.88
C THR A 174 26.45 -1.62 22.32
#